data_e2de4a10d500a33fb151c29e501470e2
#
_entry.id   e2de4a10d500a33fb151c29e501470e2
#
_cell.length_a   1.000
_cell.length_b   1.000
_cell.length_c   1.000
_cell.angle_alpha   90.00
_cell.angle_beta   90.00
_cell.angle_gamma   90.00
#
_symmetry.space_group_name_H-M   'P 1'
#
loop_
_entity.id
_entity.type
_entity.pdbx_description
1 polymer ?
#
loop_
_entity_poly.entity_id
_entity_poly.type
_entity_poly.pdbx_seq_one_letter_code
_entity_poly.pdbx_strand_id
1 'polypeptide(L)'
;YTSCLDLYTGIPDNGKNIEIWNYNMRGSQRWYLISSSTKPSISGQTIPGNMQQGSSFSIRGTVSSSEKITSVTVGAYDTNGRMKIGKTAQTNAKAYNLKNLDTSIKFGSLPAGAYRYKVTVKTTTGTYTLINRIFMVKSNGRTVSNGTYRLVLAQNKNYAISVDRDGKTSGTNLLLWANRNVAFRRFKFTYQSNGYYTIKNEGSGLYLSVKGQGSASGSNVELSSSATQWQVLPDGTGSYYLVPKCSSTSCLDMYSGIPANGKNIEIWNYNMGKAQRWSLVK
;
A
#
# COMPACT_ATOMS: atom_id res chain seq x y z
N TYR A 1 28.65 -53.40 0.94
CA TYR A 1 28.83 -51.94 0.94
C TYR A 1 29.17 -51.57 2.39
N THR A 2 30.37 -50.97 2.59
CA THR A 2 30.92 -50.68 3.95
C THR A 2 31.02 -49.19 4.22
N SER A 3 30.54 -48.34 3.37
CA SER A 3 30.68 -46.88 3.49
C SER A 3 29.35 -46.13 3.40
N CYS A 4 29.25 -45.00 4.08
CA CYS A 4 28.12 -44.09 4.07
C CYS A 4 28.60 -42.65 4.09
N LEU A 5 27.65 -41.71 3.93
CA LEU A 5 27.89 -40.26 4.04
C LEU A 5 28.37 -39.91 5.45
N ASP A 6 29.49 -39.19 5.58
CA ASP A 6 30.10 -38.80 6.86
C ASP A 6 30.44 -37.33 6.87
N LEU A 7 30.33 -36.69 8.03
CA LEU A 7 30.81 -35.34 8.26
C LEU A 7 32.31 -35.40 8.63
N TYR A 8 33.16 -34.82 7.80
CA TYR A 8 34.59 -34.76 8.03
C TYR A 8 34.93 -34.23 9.45
N THR A 9 35.78 -34.96 10.16
CA THR A 9 36.12 -34.76 11.57
C THR A 9 34.99 -35.01 12.61
N GLY A 10 33.75 -35.26 12.17
CA GLY A 10 32.62 -35.57 13.06
C GLY A 10 32.09 -34.38 13.90
N ILE A 11 32.66 -33.18 13.75
CA ILE A 11 32.26 -31.97 14.49
C ILE A 11 31.49 -31.06 13.55
N PRO A 12 30.20 -30.77 13.84
CA PRO A 12 29.40 -29.88 13.00
C PRO A 12 29.91 -28.43 13.04
N ASP A 13 30.19 -27.87 11.86
CA ASP A 13 30.53 -26.47 11.70
C ASP A 13 30.27 -26.05 10.22
N ASN A 14 30.11 -24.74 9.99
CA ASN A 14 29.93 -24.22 8.63
C ASN A 14 31.19 -24.44 7.79
N GLY A 15 30.99 -24.90 6.53
CA GLY A 15 32.07 -25.15 5.60
C GLY A 15 32.80 -26.49 5.78
N LYS A 16 32.34 -27.35 6.66
CA LYS A 16 32.90 -28.69 6.81
C LYS A 16 32.57 -29.56 5.62
N ASN A 17 33.53 -30.33 5.17
CA ASN A 17 33.40 -31.24 4.07
C ASN A 17 32.47 -32.42 4.41
N ILE A 18 31.74 -32.90 3.43
CA ILE A 18 30.96 -34.14 3.48
C ILE A 18 31.69 -35.14 2.62
N GLU A 19 31.95 -36.32 3.19
CA GLU A 19 32.73 -37.37 2.52
C GLU A 19 32.02 -38.73 2.61
N ILE A 20 32.56 -39.72 1.94
CA ILE A 20 32.14 -41.11 2.08
C ILE A 20 33.19 -41.83 2.94
N TRP A 21 32.77 -42.36 4.08
CA TRP A 21 33.63 -43.04 5.03
C TRP A 21 33.07 -44.41 5.42
N ASN A 22 33.93 -45.24 5.98
CA ASN A 22 33.51 -46.56 6.45
C ASN A 22 32.39 -46.42 7.51
N TYR A 23 31.38 -47.26 7.38
CA TYR A 23 30.22 -47.23 8.29
C TYR A 23 30.65 -47.64 9.71
N ASN A 24 30.44 -46.78 10.68
CA ASN A 24 30.86 -46.95 12.08
C ASN A 24 29.77 -46.59 13.10
N MET A 25 28.52 -46.33 12.68
CA MET A 25 27.36 -45.96 13.51
C MET A 25 27.52 -44.66 14.32
N ARG A 26 28.52 -43.83 14.07
CA ARG A 26 28.74 -42.57 14.78
C ARG A 26 27.73 -41.51 14.41
N GLY A 27 27.58 -40.48 15.25
CA GLY A 27 26.68 -39.37 15.04
C GLY A 27 26.91 -38.60 13.71
N SER A 28 28.17 -38.48 13.26
CA SER A 28 28.58 -37.88 11.98
C SER A 28 28.01 -38.59 10.74
N GLN A 29 27.55 -39.82 10.90
CA GLN A 29 26.97 -40.66 9.84
C GLN A 29 25.42 -40.73 9.92
N ARG A 30 24.81 -40.01 10.88
CA ARG A 30 23.35 -39.97 11.04
C ARG A 30 22.79 -38.69 10.47
N TRP A 31 22.00 -38.82 9.43
CA TRP A 31 21.41 -37.69 8.69
C TRP A 31 19.91 -37.71 8.81
N TYR A 32 19.36 -36.57 9.15
CA TYR A 32 17.91 -36.36 9.08
C TYR A 32 17.55 -35.87 7.68
N LEU A 33 16.68 -36.57 7.00
CA LEU A 33 16.08 -36.09 5.76
C LEU A 33 14.97 -35.10 6.14
N ILE A 34 15.28 -33.83 6.02
CA ILE A 34 14.28 -32.79 6.21
C ILE A 34 13.63 -32.54 4.84
N SER A 35 12.34 -32.89 4.73
CA SER A 35 11.58 -32.47 3.56
C SER A 35 11.57 -30.94 3.52
N SER A 36 12.10 -30.34 2.47
CA SER A 36 11.89 -28.93 2.22
C SER A 36 10.40 -28.73 1.95
N SER A 37 9.65 -28.27 2.95
CA SER A 37 8.27 -27.89 2.71
C SER A 37 8.27 -26.76 1.69
N THR A 38 7.72 -27.00 0.53
CA THR A 38 7.53 -25.94 -0.46
C THR A 38 6.49 -24.98 0.09
N LYS A 39 6.82 -23.67 0.09
CA LYS A 39 5.86 -22.63 0.50
C LYS A 39 4.54 -22.81 -0.25
N PRO A 40 3.40 -22.59 0.43
CA PRO A 40 2.12 -22.58 -0.27
C PRO A 40 2.14 -21.65 -1.47
N SER A 41 1.48 -22.03 -2.53
CA SER A 41 1.33 -21.25 -3.76
C SER A 41 -0.13 -20.90 -4.02
N ILE A 42 -0.36 -19.98 -4.94
CA ILE A 42 -1.69 -19.62 -5.42
C ILE A 42 -1.67 -19.49 -6.93
N SER A 43 -2.73 -19.98 -7.58
CA SER A 43 -2.91 -19.94 -9.04
C SER A 43 -4.31 -19.47 -9.41
N GLY A 44 -4.46 -18.87 -10.61
CA GLY A 44 -5.75 -18.40 -11.13
C GLY A 44 -6.42 -17.31 -10.27
N GLN A 45 -5.64 -16.57 -9.48
CA GLN A 45 -6.14 -15.57 -8.55
C GLN A 45 -6.61 -14.29 -9.24
N THR A 46 -7.67 -13.68 -8.69
CA THR A 46 -8.06 -12.31 -8.98
C THR A 46 -7.45 -11.36 -7.95
N ILE A 47 -7.07 -10.18 -8.41
CA ILE A 47 -6.55 -9.10 -7.56
C ILE A 47 -7.39 -7.84 -7.83
N PRO A 48 -7.95 -7.19 -6.78
CA PRO A 48 -8.73 -5.97 -7.01
C PRO A 48 -7.82 -4.85 -7.52
N GLY A 49 -8.24 -4.22 -8.60
CA GLY A 49 -7.73 -2.91 -9.01
C GLY A 49 -8.42 -1.79 -8.22
N ASN A 50 -8.09 -0.54 -8.56
CA ASN A 50 -8.85 0.60 -8.03
C ASN A 50 -10.30 0.50 -8.50
N MET A 51 -11.24 0.69 -7.57
CA MET A 51 -12.66 0.51 -7.82
C MET A 51 -13.45 1.72 -7.33
N GLN A 52 -14.66 1.86 -7.82
CA GLN A 52 -15.62 2.85 -7.34
C GLN A 52 -16.33 2.28 -6.09
N GLN A 53 -16.69 3.12 -5.14
CA GLN A 53 -17.49 2.72 -3.99
C GLN A 53 -18.80 2.08 -4.48
N GLY A 54 -19.19 0.96 -3.86
CA GLY A 54 -20.33 0.16 -4.29
C GLY A 54 -20.02 -0.89 -5.36
N SER A 55 -18.85 -0.86 -6.01
CA SER A 55 -18.48 -1.88 -6.99
C SER A 55 -18.25 -3.25 -6.37
N SER A 56 -18.65 -4.29 -7.07
CA SER A 56 -18.36 -5.67 -6.70
C SER A 56 -16.95 -6.09 -7.15
N PHE A 57 -16.40 -7.08 -6.46
CA PHE A 57 -15.17 -7.77 -6.85
C PHE A 57 -15.34 -9.26 -6.55
N SER A 58 -15.02 -10.11 -7.50
CA SER A 58 -15.13 -11.57 -7.34
C SER A 58 -13.78 -12.19 -7.00
N ILE A 59 -13.75 -12.90 -5.88
CA ILE A 59 -12.57 -13.60 -5.38
C ILE A 59 -12.43 -14.93 -6.13
N ARG A 60 -11.27 -15.15 -6.76
CA ARG A 60 -10.90 -16.37 -7.49
C ARG A 60 -9.51 -16.82 -7.08
N GLY A 61 -9.19 -18.06 -7.41
CA GLY A 61 -7.89 -18.67 -7.25
C GLY A 61 -7.93 -19.92 -6.40
N THR A 62 -6.91 -20.74 -6.54
CA THR A 62 -6.71 -21.95 -5.75
C THR A 62 -5.39 -21.86 -5.02
N VAL A 63 -5.45 -21.96 -3.70
CA VAL A 63 -4.27 -22.11 -2.84
C VAL A 63 -3.90 -23.60 -2.83
N SER A 64 -2.61 -23.89 -2.97
CA SER A 64 -2.06 -25.26 -2.90
C SER A 64 -0.84 -25.32 -2.00
N SER A 65 -0.65 -26.42 -1.29
CA SER A 65 0.48 -26.65 -0.38
C SER A 65 0.84 -28.13 -0.37
N SER A 66 2.12 -28.44 -0.18
CA SER A 66 2.59 -29.81 0.10
C SER A 66 2.11 -30.30 1.48
N GLU A 67 1.84 -29.37 2.39
CA GLU A 67 1.34 -29.64 3.75
C GLU A 67 -0.15 -29.34 3.88
N LYS A 68 -0.75 -29.80 4.98
CA LYS A 68 -2.13 -29.48 5.30
C LYS A 68 -2.27 -27.99 5.58
N ILE A 69 -3.19 -27.33 4.89
CA ILE A 69 -3.66 -25.99 5.13
C ILE A 69 -4.65 -26.06 6.29
N THR A 70 -4.39 -25.33 7.37
CA THR A 70 -5.27 -25.27 8.54
C THR A 70 -6.27 -24.13 8.42
N SER A 71 -5.88 -23.01 7.79
CA SER A 71 -6.80 -21.93 7.49
C SER A 71 -6.37 -21.09 6.29
N VAL A 72 -7.35 -20.47 5.64
CA VAL A 72 -7.16 -19.47 4.59
C VAL A 72 -7.93 -18.22 4.95
N THR A 73 -7.25 -17.08 5.00
CA THR A 73 -7.84 -15.77 5.28
C THR A 73 -7.74 -14.89 4.04
N VAL A 74 -8.87 -14.34 3.61
CA VAL A 74 -8.95 -13.32 2.56
C VAL A 74 -9.58 -12.07 3.14
N GLY A 75 -8.98 -10.89 2.89
CA GLY A 75 -9.56 -9.66 3.39
C GLY A 75 -8.95 -8.39 2.83
N ALA A 76 -9.66 -7.28 3.04
CA ALA A 76 -9.18 -5.94 2.82
C ALA A 76 -8.90 -5.25 4.16
N TYR A 77 -7.71 -4.70 4.28
CA TYR A 77 -7.18 -4.09 5.50
C TYR A 77 -6.93 -2.59 5.28
N ASP A 78 -7.27 -1.78 6.27
CA ASP A 78 -6.97 -0.35 6.25
C ASP A 78 -5.47 -0.04 6.45
N THR A 79 -5.10 1.24 6.44
CA THR A 79 -3.73 1.73 6.66
C THR A 79 -3.14 1.36 8.01
N ASN A 80 -3.97 1.06 9.00
CA ASN A 80 -3.53 0.64 10.34
C ASN A 80 -3.42 -0.88 10.46
N GLY A 81 -3.63 -1.61 9.35
CA GLY A 81 -3.60 -3.07 9.34
C GLY A 81 -4.83 -3.74 9.92
N ARG A 82 -5.93 -3.00 10.15
CA ARG A 82 -7.19 -3.56 10.64
C ARG A 82 -8.00 -4.11 9.47
N MET A 83 -8.49 -5.32 9.60
CA MET A 83 -9.40 -5.92 8.61
C MET A 83 -10.72 -5.16 8.61
N LYS A 84 -11.12 -4.61 7.47
CA LYS A 84 -12.40 -3.92 7.27
C LYS A 84 -13.47 -4.85 6.75
N ILE A 85 -13.10 -5.70 5.82
CA ILE A 85 -13.90 -6.84 5.34
C ILE A 85 -12.98 -8.04 5.18
N GLY A 86 -13.49 -9.22 5.40
CA GLY A 86 -12.72 -10.45 5.21
C GLY A 86 -13.36 -11.65 5.89
N LYS A 87 -12.81 -12.79 5.58
CA LYS A 87 -13.24 -14.08 6.14
C LYS A 87 -12.05 -15.02 6.27
N THR A 88 -12.05 -15.79 7.35
CA THR A 88 -11.15 -16.92 7.53
C THR A 88 -11.96 -18.21 7.39
N ALA A 89 -11.53 -19.08 6.49
CA ALA A 89 -12.03 -20.46 6.40
C ALA A 89 -11.07 -21.40 7.11
N GLN A 90 -11.58 -22.29 7.93
CA GLN A 90 -10.87 -23.42 8.47
C GLN A 90 -10.92 -24.56 7.45
N THR A 91 -9.83 -25.30 7.31
CA THR A 91 -9.73 -26.43 6.39
C THR A 91 -8.73 -27.45 6.93
N ASN A 92 -8.67 -28.62 6.34
CA ASN A 92 -7.67 -29.66 6.65
C ASN A 92 -7.26 -30.37 5.35
N ALA A 93 -7.10 -29.60 4.29
CA ALA A 93 -6.79 -30.07 2.96
C ALA A 93 -5.46 -29.48 2.46
N LYS A 94 -4.88 -30.06 1.40
CA LYS A 94 -3.68 -29.51 0.73
C LYS A 94 -4.00 -28.46 -0.34
N ALA A 95 -5.29 -28.24 -0.62
CA ALA A 95 -5.74 -27.20 -1.55
C ALA A 95 -7.02 -26.54 -1.04
N TYR A 96 -7.22 -25.24 -1.36
CA TYR A 96 -8.42 -24.51 -1.04
C TYR A 96 -8.81 -23.54 -2.17
N ASN A 97 -10.07 -23.63 -2.62
CA ASN A 97 -10.58 -22.73 -3.65
C ASN A 97 -11.15 -21.46 -3.00
N LEU A 98 -10.56 -20.31 -3.31
CA LEU A 98 -10.95 -19.00 -2.76
C LEU A 98 -12.37 -18.59 -3.16
N LYS A 99 -12.94 -19.12 -4.25
CA LYS A 99 -14.33 -18.89 -4.63
C LYS A 99 -15.33 -19.22 -3.50
N ASN A 100 -14.97 -20.14 -2.62
CA ASN A 100 -15.81 -20.51 -1.46
C ASN A 100 -15.99 -19.35 -0.46
N LEU A 101 -15.15 -18.31 -0.53
CA LEU A 101 -15.24 -17.11 0.30
C LEU A 101 -15.91 -15.93 -0.43
N ASP A 102 -16.12 -16.01 -1.75
CA ASP A 102 -16.57 -14.90 -2.60
C ASP A 102 -17.91 -14.30 -2.11
N THR A 103 -18.88 -15.12 -1.82
CA THR A 103 -20.20 -14.66 -1.37
C THR A 103 -20.21 -14.06 0.03
N SER A 104 -19.21 -14.40 0.85
CA SER A 104 -19.09 -13.98 2.26
C SER A 104 -18.38 -12.64 2.42
N ILE A 105 -17.64 -12.15 1.40
CA ILE A 105 -16.82 -10.94 1.47
C ILE A 105 -17.37 -9.89 0.51
N LYS A 106 -18.05 -8.88 1.04
CA LYS A 106 -18.77 -7.87 0.26
C LYS A 106 -17.87 -6.66 -0.03
N PHE A 107 -17.07 -6.69 -1.10
CA PHE A 107 -16.21 -5.56 -1.48
C PHE A 107 -16.96 -4.26 -1.71
N GLY A 108 -18.17 -4.30 -2.22
CA GLY A 108 -19.03 -3.13 -2.41
C GLY A 108 -19.40 -2.39 -1.13
N SER A 109 -19.26 -3.02 0.05
CA SER A 109 -19.49 -2.36 1.34
C SER A 109 -18.31 -1.51 1.84
N LEU A 110 -17.16 -1.58 1.17
CA LEU A 110 -16.00 -0.78 1.56
C LEU A 110 -16.27 0.71 1.35
N PRO A 111 -16.12 1.55 2.37
CA PRO A 111 -16.14 3.00 2.20
C PRO A 111 -14.97 3.47 1.31
N ALA A 112 -15.09 4.70 0.80
CA ALA A 112 -13.99 5.33 0.09
C ALA A 112 -12.73 5.36 0.96
N GLY A 113 -11.59 5.05 0.36
CA GLY A 113 -10.32 4.95 1.08
C GLY A 113 -9.33 4.06 0.37
N ALA A 114 -8.28 3.74 1.09
CA ALA A 114 -7.21 2.92 0.59
C ALA A 114 -7.07 1.64 1.42
N TYR A 115 -6.87 0.55 0.73
CA TYR A 115 -6.91 -0.78 1.33
C TYR A 115 -5.78 -1.67 0.81
N ARG A 116 -5.46 -2.65 1.63
CA ARG A 116 -4.51 -3.71 1.31
C ARG A 116 -5.25 -5.04 1.21
N TYR A 117 -5.37 -5.57 0.00
CA TYR A 117 -5.90 -6.92 -0.24
C TYR A 117 -4.86 -7.94 0.17
N LYS A 118 -5.22 -8.84 1.07
CA LYS A 118 -4.33 -9.92 1.50
C LYS A 118 -5.02 -11.27 1.38
N VAL A 119 -4.23 -12.25 0.94
CA VAL A 119 -4.53 -13.68 1.08
C VAL A 119 -3.45 -14.28 1.95
N THR A 120 -3.83 -14.77 3.12
CA THR A 120 -2.93 -15.38 4.09
C THR A 120 -3.34 -16.83 4.31
N VAL A 121 -2.37 -17.72 4.32
CA VAL A 121 -2.54 -19.16 4.47
C VAL A 121 -1.76 -19.62 5.70
N LYS A 122 -2.41 -20.39 6.56
CA LYS A 122 -1.76 -21.08 7.66
C LYS A 122 -1.69 -22.56 7.36
N THR A 123 -0.51 -23.14 7.46
CA THR A 123 -0.27 -24.58 7.36
C THR A 123 0.11 -25.14 8.74
N THR A 124 0.41 -26.41 8.82
CA THR A 124 0.95 -27.03 10.05
C THR A 124 2.29 -26.47 10.46
N THR A 125 3.08 -25.92 9.54
CA THR A 125 4.46 -25.45 9.82
C THR A 125 4.61 -23.94 9.83
N GLY A 126 3.63 -23.17 9.31
CA GLY A 126 3.79 -21.71 9.27
C GLY A 126 2.61 -20.93 8.72
N THR A 127 2.78 -19.61 8.74
CA THR A 127 1.81 -18.65 8.16
C THR A 127 2.46 -17.90 7.01
N TYR A 128 1.79 -17.86 5.86
CA TYR A 128 2.30 -17.31 4.62
C TYR A 128 1.33 -16.29 4.04
N THR A 129 1.83 -15.13 3.66
CA THR A 129 1.04 -14.14 2.89
C THR A 129 1.33 -14.32 1.42
N LEU A 130 0.36 -14.84 0.67
CA LEU A 130 0.50 -15.14 -0.76
C LEU A 130 0.16 -13.94 -1.65
N ILE A 131 -0.80 -13.11 -1.21
CA ILE A 131 -1.15 -11.86 -1.87
C ILE A 131 -1.07 -10.73 -0.84
N ASN A 132 -0.47 -9.61 -1.25
CA ASN A 132 -0.41 -8.38 -0.48
C ASN A 132 -0.36 -7.21 -1.48
N ARG A 133 -1.54 -6.73 -1.91
CA ARG A 133 -1.68 -5.69 -2.94
C ARG A 133 -2.53 -4.54 -2.45
N ILE A 134 -2.13 -3.33 -2.82
CA ILE A 134 -2.86 -2.12 -2.48
C ILE A 134 -3.87 -1.82 -3.59
N PHE A 135 -5.05 -1.36 -3.20
CA PHE A 135 -6.08 -0.83 -4.09
C PHE A 135 -6.82 0.32 -3.42
N MET A 136 -7.45 1.17 -4.20
CA MET A 136 -8.23 2.29 -3.72
C MET A 136 -9.70 2.10 -4.05
N VAL A 137 -10.56 2.51 -3.11
CA VAL A 137 -12.00 2.65 -3.33
C VAL A 137 -12.27 4.15 -3.45
N LYS A 138 -12.62 4.57 -4.67
CA LYS A 138 -12.94 5.96 -5.00
C LYS A 138 -14.31 6.33 -4.45
N SER A 139 -14.46 7.57 -3.97
CA SER A 139 -15.74 8.05 -3.46
C SER A 139 -16.74 8.36 -4.59
N ASN A 140 -18.00 8.06 -4.36
CA ASN A 140 -19.11 8.50 -5.21
C ASN A 140 -19.60 9.91 -4.85
N GLY A 141 -19.12 10.48 -3.75
CA GLY A 141 -19.60 11.75 -3.22
C GLY A 141 -18.49 12.62 -2.63
N ARG A 142 -18.91 13.71 -2.05
CA ARG A 142 -18.01 14.66 -1.39
C ARG A 142 -17.48 14.10 -0.08
N THR A 143 -16.15 13.99 0.02
CA THR A 143 -15.46 13.47 1.22
C THR A 143 -15.01 14.58 2.17
N VAL A 144 -14.83 15.80 1.65
CA VAL A 144 -14.41 17.00 2.41
C VAL A 144 -15.31 18.17 2.03
N SER A 145 -15.72 18.99 2.99
CA SER A 145 -16.48 20.21 2.71
C SER A 145 -15.67 21.20 1.88
N ASN A 146 -16.32 21.96 1.01
CA ASN A 146 -15.68 23.09 0.36
C ASN A 146 -15.15 24.05 1.42
N GLY A 147 -13.98 24.59 1.20
CA GLY A 147 -13.34 25.49 2.16
C GLY A 147 -11.86 25.66 1.92
N THR A 148 -11.25 26.51 2.70
CA THR A 148 -9.81 26.78 2.68
C THR A 148 -9.13 26.00 3.79
N TYR A 149 -8.08 25.27 3.43
CA TYR A 149 -7.33 24.39 4.33
C TYR A 149 -5.82 24.54 4.11
N ARG A 150 -5.06 24.27 5.15
CA ARG A 150 -3.65 23.92 5.04
C ARG A 150 -3.53 22.40 4.84
N LEU A 151 -2.69 21.99 3.90
CA LEU A 151 -2.31 20.59 3.71
C LEU A 151 -1.13 20.28 4.62
N VAL A 152 -1.44 19.82 5.82
CA VAL A 152 -0.46 19.53 6.88
C VAL A 152 -0.05 18.08 6.83
N LEU A 153 1.26 17.83 6.87
CA LEU A 153 1.79 16.45 6.83
C LEU A 153 1.34 15.67 8.08
N ALA A 154 0.60 14.58 7.90
CA ALA A 154 -0.03 13.86 9.02
C ALA A 154 0.99 13.25 10.00
N GLN A 155 2.15 12.81 9.51
CA GLN A 155 3.20 12.24 10.35
C GLN A 155 3.97 13.28 11.18
N ASN A 156 3.95 14.55 10.78
CA ASN A 156 4.60 15.64 11.50
C ASN A 156 3.88 16.96 11.23
N LYS A 157 3.03 17.37 12.17
CA LYS A 157 2.17 18.54 12.05
C LYS A 157 2.91 19.88 12.05
N ASN A 158 4.22 19.88 12.26
CA ASN A 158 5.05 21.09 12.14
C ASN A 158 5.29 21.51 10.68
N TYR A 159 4.88 20.68 9.72
CA TYR A 159 5.09 20.93 8.29
C TYR A 159 3.78 20.93 7.50
N ALA A 160 3.71 21.83 6.52
CA ALA A 160 2.60 21.93 5.58
C ALA A 160 3.14 22.20 4.16
N ILE A 161 2.31 21.94 3.14
CA ILE A 161 2.61 22.34 1.77
C ILE A 161 2.64 23.86 1.69
N SER A 162 3.66 24.40 1.06
CA SER A 162 3.91 25.82 0.82
C SER A 162 4.27 26.06 -0.63
N VAL A 163 3.92 27.23 -1.14
CA VAL A 163 4.44 27.73 -2.42
C VAL A 163 5.90 28.17 -2.23
N ASP A 164 6.80 27.77 -3.13
CA ASP A 164 8.20 28.18 -3.08
C ASP A 164 8.33 29.70 -3.21
N ARG A 165 9.04 30.32 -2.24
CA ARG A 165 9.31 31.77 -2.18
C ARG A 165 8.09 32.64 -2.43
N ASP A 166 6.90 32.15 -2.03
CA ASP A 166 5.62 32.83 -2.21
C ASP A 166 5.34 33.29 -3.66
N GLY A 167 5.83 32.51 -4.64
CA GLY A 167 5.69 32.81 -6.06
C GLY A 167 4.24 32.79 -6.53
N LYS A 168 3.94 33.60 -7.56
CA LYS A 168 2.57 33.78 -8.11
C LYS A 168 2.46 33.41 -9.59
N THR A 169 3.46 32.75 -10.13
CA THR A 169 3.49 32.38 -11.54
C THR A 169 3.25 30.88 -11.72
N SER A 170 2.64 30.50 -12.85
CA SER A 170 2.51 29.09 -13.25
C SER A 170 3.91 28.47 -13.39
N GLY A 171 4.07 27.25 -12.88
CA GLY A 171 5.37 26.57 -12.78
C GLY A 171 6.10 26.79 -11.46
N THR A 172 5.61 27.70 -10.57
CA THR A 172 6.20 27.83 -9.23
C THR A 172 6.04 26.52 -8.46
N ASN A 173 7.14 26.01 -7.90
CA ASN A 173 7.19 24.74 -7.21
C ASN A 173 6.40 24.74 -5.88
N LEU A 174 5.94 23.58 -5.47
CA LEU A 174 5.37 23.35 -4.14
C LEU A 174 6.35 22.54 -3.31
N LEU A 175 6.55 22.98 -2.07
CA LEU A 175 7.50 22.40 -1.13
C LEU A 175 6.82 22.10 0.20
N LEU A 176 7.40 21.19 0.97
CA LEU A 176 7.12 21.08 2.39
C LEU A 176 7.85 22.20 3.14
N TRP A 177 7.16 22.91 4.02
CA TRP A 177 7.73 23.98 4.84
C TRP A 177 7.10 24.04 6.23
N ALA A 178 7.73 24.79 7.14
CA ALA A 178 7.18 25.00 8.49
C ALA A 178 5.71 25.44 8.43
N ASN A 179 4.84 24.75 9.19
CA ASN A 179 3.40 24.97 9.18
C ASN A 179 3.05 26.33 9.79
N ARG A 180 2.64 27.29 8.95
CA ARG A 180 2.16 28.62 9.34
C ARG A 180 0.86 28.93 8.64
N ASN A 181 -0.03 29.67 9.30
CA ASN A 181 -1.31 30.08 8.72
C ASN A 181 -1.17 31.36 7.89
N VAL A 182 -0.57 31.22 6.71
CA VAL A 182 -0.35 32.30 5.73
C VAL A 182 -0.93 31.92 4.37
N ALA A 183 -1.25 32.91 3.52
CA ALA A 183 -1.99 32.73 2.28
C ALA A 183 -1.35 31.69 1.33
N PHE A 184 -0.01 31.67 1.22
CA PHE A 184 0.72 30.73 0.35
C PHE A 184 0.77 29.29 0.86
N ARG A 185 0.22 29.01 2.06
CA ARG A 185 0.03 27.66 2.63
C ARG A 185 -1.43 27.29 2.79
N ARG A 186 -2.35 28.17 2.40
CA ARG A 186 -3.79 27.92 2.38
C ARG A 186 -4.26 27.60 0.97
N PHE A 187 -5.07 26.57 0.87
CA PHE A 187 -5.59 26.04 -0.38
C PHE A 187 -7.10 25.88 -0.29
N LYS A 188 -7.81 26.49 -1.22
CA LYS A 188 -9.28 26.39 -1.35
C LYS A 188 -9.64 25.12 -2.11
N PHE A 189 -10.34 24.24 -1.47
CA PHE A 189 -10.89 23.00 -2.01
C PHE A 189 -12.29 23.27 -2.56
N THR A 190 -12.52 22.96 -3.81
CA THR A 190 -13.84 23.11 -4.48
C THR A 190 -14.22 21.79 -5.10
N TYR A 191 -15.27 21.16 -4.54
CA TYR A 191 -15.81 19.89 -5.04
C TYR A 191 -16.49 20.12 -6.40
N GLN A 192 -16.25 19.18 -7.32
CA GLN A 192 -16.84 19.12 -8.66
C GLN A 192 -17.88 18.00 -8.72
N SER A 193 -18.91 18.15 -9.55
CA SER A 193 -20.00 17.16 -9.69
C SER A 193 -19.52 15.75 -10.12
N ASN A 194 -18.31 15.65 -10.65
CA ASN A 194 -17.69 14.40 -11.09
C ASN A 194 -16.96 13.62 -9.99
N GLY A 195 -17.07 14.02 -8.71
CA GLY A 195 -16.43 13.33 -7.59
C GLY A 195 -15.01 13.79 -7.27
N TYR A 196 -14.52 14.81 -7.95
CA TYR A 196 -13.17 15.35 -7.74
C TYR A 196 -13.21 16.74 -7.10
N TYR A 197 -12.05 17.23 -6.73
CA TYR A 197 -11.82 18.58 -6.24
C TYR A 197 -10.85 19.31 -7.15
N THR A 198 -11.05 20.60 -7.33
CA THR A 198 -9.96 21.52 -7.71
C THR A 198 -9.44 22.17 -6.45
N ILE A 199 -8.11 22.37 -6.38
CA ILE A 199 -7.42 22.88 -5.19
C ILE A 199 -6.65 24.12 -5.60
N LYS A 200 -7.06 25.29 -5.10
CA LYS A 200 -6.53 26.59 -5.51
C LYS A 200 -5.77 27.25 -4.36
N ASN A 201 -4.53 27.65 -4.58
CA ASN A 201 -3.76 28.38 -3.58
C ASN A 201 -4.32 29.79 -3.38
N GLU A 202 -4.48 30.21 -2.15
CA GLU A 202 -5.11 31.49 -1.81
C GLU A 202 -4.17 32.67 -2.09
N GLY A 203 -2.88 32.54 -1.89
CA GLY A 203 -1.90 33.61 -2.10
C GLY A 203 -1.61 33.93 -3.56
N SER A 204 -1.57 32.91 -4.40
CA SER A 204 -1.26 33.05 -5.83
C SER A 204 -2.52 33.08 -6.74
N GLY A 205 -3.62 32.50 -6.28
CA GLY A 205 -4.81 32.31 -7.11
C GLY A 205 -4.64 31.22 -8.20
N LEU A 206 -3.56 30.43 -8.17
CA LEU A 206 -3.29 29.34 -9.09
C LEU A 206 -3.63 27.97 -8.45
N TYR A 207 -3.72 26.94 -9.28
CA TYR A 207 -4.10 25.61 -8.82
C TYR A 207 -2.86 24.79 -8.39
N LEU A 208 -3.03 23.97 -7.36
CA LEU A 208 -2.17 22.85 -7.02
C LEU A 208 -2.34 21.80 -8.13
N SER A 209 -1.33 21.62 -8.97
CA SER A 209 -1.42 20.79 -10.17
C SER A 209 -0.19 19.92 -10.36
N VAL A 210 -0.39 18.74 -10.97
CA VAL A 210 0.71 17.92 -11.45
C VAL A 210 1.26 18.54 -12.71
N LYS A 211 2.56 18.76 -12.79
CA LYS A 211 3.26 19.34 -13.94
C LYS A 211 2.91 18.58 -15.22
N GLY A 212 2.42 19.32 -16.22
CA GLY A 212 2.04 18.75 -17.51
C GLY A 212 0.97 17.65 -17.46
N GLN A 213 0.20 17.53 -16.36
CA GLN A 213 -0.73 16.41 -16.10
C GLN A 213 -0.04 15.04 -16.21
N GLY A 214 1.25 14.96 -15.86
CA GLY A 214 2.04 13.73 -15.91
C GLY A 214 1.47 12.64 -14.98
N SER A 215 1.50 11.38 -15.42
CA SER A 215 0.99 10.23 -14.65
C SER A 215 2.09 9.43 -13.96
N ALA A 216 3.34 9.67 -14.31
CA ALA A 216 4.48 8.90 -13.80
C ALA A 216 4.73 9.20 -12.31
N SER A 217 5.21 8.18 -11.59
CA SER A 217 5.75 8.35 -10.25
C SER A 217 6.95 9.31 -10.28
N GLY A 218 6.99 10.27 -9.36
CA GLY A 218 7.99 11.35 -9.35
C GLY A 218 7.58 12.58 -10.17
N SER A 219 6.39 12.61 -10.80
CA SER A 219 5.92 13.83 -11.47
C SER A 219 5.74 14.96 -10.45
N ASN A 220 6.34 16.10 -10.74
CA ASN A 220 6.35 17.28 -9.88
C ASN A 220 4.94 17.84 -9.66
N VAL A 221 4.72 18.44 -8.49
CA VAL A 221 3.51 19.20 -8.19
C VAL A 221 3.87 20.68 -8.03
N GLU A 222 3.19 21.53 -8.79
CA GLU A 222 3.49 22.95 -8.93
C GLU A 222 2.21 23.79 -9.00
N LEU A 223 2.33 25.09 -8.94
CA LEU A 223 1.25 26.02 -9.26
C LEU A 223 1.01 26.02 -10.76
N SER A 224 -0.28 26.01 -11.18
CA SER A 224 -0.65 26.08 -12.58
C SER A 224 -1.93 26.90 -12.78
N SER A 225 -2.04 27.56 -13.93
CA SER A 225 -3.32 28.13 -14.40
C SER A 225 -4.34 27.03 -14.77
N SER A 226 -3.87 25.84 -15.13
CA SER A 226 -4.69 24.67 -15.44
C SER A 226 -4.78 23.75 -14.24
N ALA A 227 -6.01 23.38 -13.83
CA ALA A 227 -6.23 22.57 -12.66
C ALA A 227 -6.01 21.08 -12.91
N THR A 228 -5.20 20.42 -12.10
CA THR A 228 -5.35 19.00 -11.87
C THR A 228 -6.58 18.77 -10.96
N GLN A 229 -7.42 17.81 -11.32
CA GLN A 229 -8.52 17.37 -10.46
C GLN A 229 -8.02 16.27 -9.51
N TRP A 230 -8.47 16.31 -8.23
CA TRP A 230 -7.99 15.42 -7.18
C TRP A 230 -9.15 14.70 -6.50
N GLN A 231 -9.05 13.39 -6.32
CA GLN A 231 -9.86 12.72 -5.31
C GLN A 231 -9.20 12.88 -3.94
N VAL A 232 -10.01 13.14 -2.92
CA VAL A 232 -9.59 13.28 -1.53
C VAL A 232 -10.13 12.08 -0.77
N LEU A 233 -9.31 11.08 -0.53
CA LEU A 233 -9.73 9.80 0.04
C LEU A 233 -9.32 9.72 1.51
N PRO A 234 -10.25 9.49 2.45
CA PRO A 234 -9.93 9.34 3.87
C PRO A 234 -9.01 8.13 4.10
N ASP A 235 -8.05 8.27 5.00
CA ASP A 235 -7.15 7.19 5.42
C ASP A 235 -7.69 6.37 6.61
N GLY A 236 -8.85 6.78 7.14
CA GLY A 236 -9.47 6.17 8.31
C GLY A 236 -8.91 6.65 9.67
N THR A 237 -7.99 7.63 9.68
CA THR A 237 -7.37 8.20 10.90
C THR A 237 -7.60 9.71 11.07
N GLY A 238 -8.41 10.32 10.20
CA GLY A 238 -8.65 11.76 10.15
C GLY A 238 -7.73 12.50 9.18
N SER A 239 -6.93 11.78 8.40
CA SER A 239 -6.11 12.30 7.33
C SER A 239 -6.59 11.77 5.96
N TYR A 240 -5.97 12.24 4.90
CA TYR A 240 -6.42 12.00 3.54
C TYR A 240 -5.26 11.68 2.60
N TYR A 241 -5.55 10.89 1.58
CA TYR A 241 -4.75 10.74 0.37
C TYR A 241 -5.36 11.64 -0.71
N LEU A 242 -4.52 12.38 -1.43
CA LEU A 242 -4.94 13.17 -2.57
C LEU A 242 -4.48 12.45 -3.85
N VAL A 243 -5.43 11.93 -4.61
CA VAL A 243 -5.17 11.12 -5.80
C VAL A 243 -5.49 11.95 -7.04
N PRO A 244 -4.50 12.27 -7.90
CA PRO A 244 -4.74 13.08 -9.08
C PRO A 244 -5.51 12.28 -10.14
N LYS A 245 -6.36 12.95 -10.90
CA LYS A 245 -7.12 12.33 -11.98
C LYS A 245 -6.23 11.81 -13.12
N CYS A 246 -5.08 12.45 -13.32
CA CYS A 246 -4.11 12.07 -14.35
C CYS A 246 -3.33 10.78 -14.04
N SER A 247 -3.36 10.27 -12.80
CA SER A 247 -2.71 9.00 -12.45
C SER A 247 -3.65 8.09 -11.67
N SER A 248 -3.72 6.82 -12.07
CA SER A 248 -4.49 5.80 -11.35
C SER A 248 -3.69 5.09 -10.25
N THR A 249 -2.38 5.27 -10.20
CA THR A 249 -1.48 4.52 -9.32
C THR A 249 -0.72 5.38 -8.32
N SER A 250 -0.83 6.72 -8.42
CA SER A 250 -0.06 7.66 -7.60
C SER A 250 -0.95 8.55 -6.76
N CYS A 251 -0.41 9.09 -5.68
CA CYS A 251 -1.04 10.14 -4.89
C CYS A 251 -0.01 11.20 -4.50
N LEU A 252 -0.49 12.33 -3.97
CA LEU A 252 0.34 13.43 -3.47
C LEU A 252 1.30 12.93 -2.40
N ASP A 253 2.59 13.18 -2.59
CA ASP A 253 3.68 12.65 -1.78
C ASP A 253 4.68 13.74 -1.40
N MET A 254 5.28 13.61 -0.25
CA MET A 254 6.45 14.38 0.15
C MET A 254 7.70 13.57 -0.15
N TYR A 255 8.55 14.09 -1.04
CA TYR A 255 9.78 13.44 -1.48
C TYR A 255 10.64 12.92 -0.32
N SER A 256 11.19 11.74 -0.48
CA SER A 256 12.10 11.04 0.43
C SER A 256 11.49 10.53 1.75
N GLY A 257 10.26 10.88 2.10
CA GLY A 257 9.60 10.40 3.33
C GLY A 257 10.10 11.00 4.65
N ILE A 258 11.19 11.77 4.64
CA ILE A 258 11.79 12.42 5.82
C ILE A 258 11.41 13.91 5.82
N PRO A 259 10.59 14.39 6.78
CA PRO A 259 10.12 15.77 6.80
C PRO A 259 11.25 16.77 7.08
N ALA A 260 11.40 17.75 6.20
CA ALA A 260 12.27 18.91 6.37
C ALA A 260 11.78 20.07 5.51
N ASN A 261 12.17 21.29 5.83
CA ASN A 261 11.93 22.46 4.97
C ASN A 261 12.60 22.25 3.61
N GLY A 262 11.91 22.66 2.55
CA GLY A 262 12.40 22.57 1.17
C GLY A 262 12.22 21.20 0.51
N LYS A 263 11.63 20.20 1.18
CA LYS A 263 11.33 18.92 0.55
C LYS A 263 10.29 19.10 -0.55
N ASN A 264 10.57 18.52 -1.71
CA ASN A 264 9.70 18.60 -2.86
C ASN A 264 8.34 17.93 -2.62
N ILE A 265 7.30 18.44 -3.26
CA ILE A 265 5.99 17.82 -3.35
C ILE A 265 5.82 17.26 -4.76
N GLU A 266 5.48 15.99 -4.82
CA GLU A 266 5.33 15.25 -6.07
C GLU A 266 4.13 14.30 -6.00
N ILE A 267 3.86 13.58 -7.07
CA ILE A 267 3.02 12.37 -6.99
C ILE A 267 3.93 11.14 -7.01
N TRP A 268 3.66 10.20 -6.13
CA TRP A 268 4.41 8.95 -6.05
C TRP A 268 3.48 7.76 -6.02
N ASN A 269 3.96 6.61 -6.52
CA ASN A 269 3.20 5.37 -6.47
C ASN A 269 2.63 5.14 -5.07
N TYR A 270 1.34 4.87 -5.02
CA TYR A 270 0.63 4.71 -3.77
C TYR A 270 1.15 3.51 -2.98
N ASN A 271 1.68 3.75 -1.80
CA ASN A 271 2.32 2.75 -0.94
C ASN A 271 1.74 2.67 0.49
N MET A 272 0.71 3.47 0.81
CA MET A 272 0.15 3.69 2.14
C MET A 272 1.15 4.30 3.14
N GLY A 273 2.22 4.90 2.66
CA GLY A 273 3.28 5.52 3.45
C GLY A 273 2.82 6.77 4.20
N LYS A 274 3.59 7.14 5.21
CA LYS A 274 3.31 8.33 6.03
C LYS A 274 3.52 9.64 5.26
N ALA A 275 4.38 9.64 4.23
CA ALA A 275 4.65 10.80 3.37
C ALA A 275 3.46 11.17 2.47
N GLN A 276 2.51 10.26 2.30
CA GLN A 276 1.35 10.40 1.43
C GLN A 276 0.07 10.83 2.17
N ARG A 277 0.15 11.03 3.49
CA ARG A 277 -1.01 11.34 4.33
C ARG A 277 -1.02 12.81 4.74
N TRP A 278 -2.14 13.46 4.48
CA TRP A 278 -2.31 14.90 4.67
C TRP A 278 -3.51 15.19 5.57
N SER A 279 -3.30 15.93 6.65
CA SER A 279 -4.38 16.48 7.47
C SER A 279 -4.83 17.80 6.87
N LEU A 280 -6.15 18.00 6.76
CA LEU A 280 -6.75 19.24 6.29
C LEU A 280 -7.09 20.09 7.51
N VAL A 281 -6.35 21.19 7.70
CA VAL A 281 -6.49 22.09 8.86
C VAL A 281 -6.97 23.45 8.37
N LYS A 282 -8.07 23.96 8.91
CA LYS A 282 -8.60 25.32 8.66
C LYS A 282 -7.72 26.39 9.24
#